data_dded69fd529c8b358c48a4d7a3b24e7a
#
_entry.id   dded69fd529c8b358c48a4d7a3b24e7a
#
_cell.length_a   1.000
_cell.length_b   1.000
_cell.length_c   1.000
_cell.angle_alpha   90.00
_cell.angle_beta   90.00
_cell.angle_gamma   90.00
#
_symmetry.space_group_name_H-M   'P 1'
#
loop_
_entity.id
_entity.type
_entity.pdbx_description
1 polymer ?
#
loop_
_entity_poly.entity_id
_entity_poly.type
_entity_poly.pdbx_seq_one_letter_code
_entity_poly.pdbx_strand_id
1 'polypeptide(L)'
;MAMQWKKLLSARRLGCARSAGVQQGRSPFQQDFDRIVFSSSFRLLHDKAQVFPLSDEDHVRTRLTHSIETASIGRSLGAIAGVGICKKLGESDIRPNHIGEIVAAASLAHDIGNPPFGHSGEESIRYWFTHSPVAAELRRQMSADEIADIDLYEGNAQGFRVLSRLEMPENYGGMQLTCATLGAVAKYPVTASAKVRPAGVAGKKFNFFQSDKALFDEVAATCGLLPVGCCGEGYGRHPLAFLVEAADDVTYRIVDFEDGHLLKIIEYWELENLMLRIIGDTGETRERLKLIPNERRRVEMLRAMTLGALVKQLTKTFLDYEDVMLAGELEKPLIDLIPAGKILAEIYDISVEKIYTYRRATEIGVAGYELTSGLLDVLVSAVEEYIDAIKRNEKPEPRSRRLMGLLPAGCCEPENPEWMQSAYCRVQRLLDYFTSMTDTNAVSTFKKIKGISLPGMLF
;
A
#
# COMPACT_ATOMS: atom_id res chain seq x y z
N MET A 1 -4.78 -20.39 21.08
CA MET A 1 -6.14 -19.79 20.87
C MET A 1 -6.22 -19.44 19.38
N ALA A 2 -7.44 -19.45 18.77
CA ALA A 2 -7.62 -19.03 17.39
C ALA A 2 -8.40 -17.73 17.33
N MET A 3 -8.15 -16.92 16.29
CA MET A 3 -8.94 -15.73 15.98
C MET A 3 -10.39 -16.10 15.68
N GLN A 4 -11.32 -15.19 15.88
CA GLN A 4 -12.75 -15.46 15.72
C GLN A 4 -13.37 -14.49 14.72
N TRP A 5 -14.08 -14.98 13.72
CA TRP A 5 -14.75 -14.16 12.70
C TRP A 5 -15.63 -13.07 13.27
N LYS A 6 -16.35 -13.35 14.38
CA LYS A 6 -17.21 -12.36 15.03
C LYS A 6 -16.46 -11.10 15.50
N LYS A 7 -15.19 -11.24 15.91
CA LYS A 7 -14.33 -10.12 16.28
C LYS A 7 -13.63 -9.53 15.07
N LEU A 8 -13.11 -10.39 14.17
CA LEU A 8 -12.41 -9.98 12.95
C LEU A 8 -13.28 -9.08 12.05
N LEU A 9 -14.59 -9.30 12.01
CA LEU A 9 -15.54 -8.53 11.21
C LEU A 9 -16.20 -7.38 12.00
N SER A 10 -15.45 -6.78 12.93
CA SER A 10 -15.96 -5.69 13.77
C SER A 10 -16.22 -4.42 12.97
N ALA A 11 -17.43 -3.90 13.06
CA ALA A 11 -17.83 -2.60 12.51
C ALA A 11 -17.42 -1.40 13.39
N ARG A 12 -16.70 -1.64 14.51
CA ARG A 12 -16.17 -0.57 15.35
C ARG A 12 -15.14 0.24 14.55
N ARG A 13 -15.28 1.56 14.58
CA ARG A 13 -14.36 2.50 13.92
C ARG A 13 -13.19 2.83 14.84
N LEU A 14 -12.00 2.94 14.27
CA LEU A 14 -10.81 3.35 15.01
C LEU A 14 -11.05 4.73 15.65
N GLY A 15 -10.68 4.87 16.92
CA GLY A 15 -10.87 6.11 17.67
C GLY A 15 -12.30 6.38 18.14
N CYS A 16 -13.27 5.50 17.84
CA CYS A 16 -14.66 5.68 18.25
C CYS A 16 -15.05 4.68 19.35
N ALA A 17 -15.64 5.19 20.43
CA ALA A 17 -16.10 4.35 21.53
C ALA A 17 -17.30 3.46 21.16
N ARG A 18 -18.10 3.88 20.18
CA ARG A 18 -19.32 3.17 19.74
C ARG A 18 -19.13 2.56 18.36
N SER A 19 -19.71 1.38 18.14
CA SER A 19 -19.85 0.81 16.81
C SER A 19 -20.66 1.74 15.91
N ALA A 20 -20.27 1.83 14.63
CA ALA A 20 -21.07 2.56 13.67
C ALA A 20 -22.45 1.91 13.55
N GLY A 21 -23.51 2.70 13.76
CA GLY A 21 -24.87 2.24 13.52
C GLY A 21 -25.05 1.85 12.05
N VAL A 22 -25.74 0.73 11.81
CA VAL A 22 -26.11 0.33 10.45
C VAL A 22 -27.15 1.33 9.94
N GLN A 23 -26.76 2.16 8.97
CA GLN A 23 -27.75 2.93 8.21
C GLN A 23 -28.54 1.96 7.31
N GLN A 24 -29.87 2.15 7.25
CA GLN A 24 -30.69 1.31 6.40
C GLN A 24 -30.21 1.39 4.95
N GLY A 25 -29.80 0.23 4.40
CA GLY A 25 -29.33 0.10 3.03
C GLY A 25 -27.84 0.40 2.75
N ARG A 26 -27.04 0.77 3.77
CA ARG A 26 -25.60 1.07 3.60
C ARG A 26 -24.78 0.54 4.76
N SER A 27 -23.90 -0.42 4.50
CA SER A 27 -23.06 -1.01 5.54
C SER A 27 -21.95 -0.06 6.00
N PRO A 28 -21.40 -0.24 7.23
CA PRO A 28 -20.21 0.49 7.66
C PRO A 28 -18.98 0.25 6.78
N PHE A 29 -18.87 -0.93 6.17
CA PHE A 29 -17.75 -1.34 5.31
C PHE A 29 -17.84 -0.69 3.92
N GLN A 30 -19.06 -0.52 3.38
CA GLN A 30 -19.24 0.27 2.17
C GLN A 30 -18.91 1.74 2.43
N GLN A 31 -19.24 2.27 3.61
CA GLN A 31 -18.82 3.63 3.99
C GLN A 31 -17.30 3.79 4.04
N ASP A 32 -16.55 2.73 4.43
CA ASP A 32 -15.10 2.76 4.40
C ASP A 32 -14.58 2.88 2.96
N PHE A 33 -15.13 2.09 2.04
CA PHE A 33 -14.80 2.20 0.62
C PHE A 33 -15.04 3.62 0.09
N ASP A 34 -16.20 4.21 0.40
CA ASP A 34 -16.54 5.58 -0.02
C ASP A 34 -15.57 6.61 0.57
N ARG A 35 -15.22 6.50 1.87
CA ARG A 35 -14.26 7.41 2.52
C ARG A 35 -12.90 7.38 1.83
N ILE A 36 -12.41 6.20 1.45
CA ILE A 36 -11.14 6.03 0.75
C ILE A 36 -11.21 6.66 -0.64
N VAL A 37 -12.26 6.36 -1.43
CA VAL A 37 -12.44 6.93 -2.78
C VAL A 37 -12.44 8.44 -2.79
N PHE A 38 -13.06 9.08 -1.80
CA PHE A 38 -13.13 10.54 -1.71
C PHE A 38 -11.94 11.20 -1.03
N SER A 39 -10.96 10.43 -0.54
CA SER A 39 -9.76 10.98 0.10
C SER A 39 -8.82 11.66 -0.91
N SER A 40 -8.06 12.62 -0.40
CA SER A 40 -7.01 13.28 -1.19
C SER A 40 -5.89 12.30 -1.54
N SER A 41 -5.46 11.48 -0.60
CA SER A 41 -4.37 10.52 -0.77
C SER A 41 -4.69 9.47 -1.84
N PHE A 42 -5.93 8.98 -1.91
CA PHE A 42 -6.35 8.06 -2.97
C PHE A 42 -6.33 8.74 -4.34
N ARG A 43 -6.80 9.98 -4.43
CA ARG A 43 -6.79 10.75 -5.68
C ARG A 43 -5.38 10.95 -6.22
N LEU A 44 -4.38 11.17 -5.36
CA LEU A 44 -2.99 11.37 -5.76
C LEU A 44 -2.35 10.15 -6.44
N LEU A 45 -2.93 8.95 -6.29
CA LEU A 45 -2.47 7.74 -6.98
C LEU A 45 -2.61 7.83 -8.51
N HIS A 46 -3.37 8.80 -9.05
CA HIS A 46 -3.52 9.00 -10.49
C HIS A 46 -2.20 9.37 -11.19
N ASP A 47 -1.28 10.04 -10.49
CA ASP A 47 0.03 10.47 -10.99
C ASP A 47 1.16 9.81 -10.16
N LYS A 48 0.94 8.56 -9.73
CA LYS A 48 1.96 7.65 -9.23
C LYS A 48 1.98 6.41 -10.12
N ALA A 49 3.13 6.14 -10.70
CA ALA A 49 3.29 5.02 -11.61
C ALA A 49 3.13 3.67 -10.89
N GLN A 50 2.53 2.71 -11.58
CA GLN A 50 2.53 1.31 -11.14
C GLN A 50 3.87 0.67 -11.52
N VAL A 51 4.14 0.52 -12.82
CA VAL A 51 5.35 -0.11 -13.35
C VAL A 51 6.13 0.83 -14.27
N PHE A 52 5.43 1.64 -15.08
CA PHE A 52 6.01 2.49 -16.11
C PHE A 52 5.86 3.98 -15.75
N PRO A 53 6.83 4.55 -14.99
CA PRO A 53 6.75 5.94 -14.57
C PRO A 53 6.76 6.91 -15.75
N LEU A 54 5.97 7.98 -15.64
CA LEU A 54 5.90 9.04 -16.62
C LEU A 54 5.67 8.52 -18.06
N SER A 55 4.79 7.51 -18.22
CA SER A 55 4.41 6.97 -19.52
C SER A 55 3.54 7.96 -20.28
N ASP A 56 3.80 8.13 -21.58
CA ASP A 56 2.98 8.92 -22.49
C ASP A 56 1.82 8.09 -23.10
N GLU A 57 1.72 6.80 -22.77
CA GLU A 57 0.70 5.90 -23.27
C GLU A 57 -0.53 5.91 -22.35
N ASP A 58 -1.65 6.39 -22.86
CA ASP A 58 -2.92 6.56 -22.12
C ASP A 58 -3.51 5.24 -21.56
N HIS A 59 -3.08 4.11 -22.07
CA HIS A 59 -3.60 2.79 -21.69
C HIS A 59 -2.78 2.11 -20.60
N VAL A 60 -1.59 2.61 -20.28
CA VAL A 60 -0.74 2.08 -19.21
C VAL A 60 -1.32 2.50 -17.85
N ARG A 61 -1.35 1.56 -16.93
CA ARG A 61 -2.01 1.75 -15.64
C ARG A 61 -1.21 2.62 -14.69
N THR A 62 -1.93 3.46 -13.96
CA THR A 62 -1.45 4.17 -12.77
C THR A 62 -1.80 3.39 -11.51
N ARG A 63 -1.26 3.77 -10.36
CA ARG A 63 -1.65 3.16 -9.07
C ARG A 63 -3.14 3.33 -8.77
N LEU A 64 -3.77 4.41 -9.25
CA LEU A 64 -5.20 4.62 -9.10
C LEU A 64 -6.00 3.54 -9.82
N THR A 65 -5.73 3.31 -11.10
CA THR A 65 -6.45 2.30 -11.90
C THR A 65 -6.16 0.88 -11.40
N HIS A 66 -4.91 0.58 -11.04
CA HIS A 66 -4.52 -0.69 -10.40
C HIS A 66 -5.29 -0.92 -9.10
N SER A 67 -5.36 0.07 -8.20
CA SER A 67 -6.10 -0.05 -6.93
C SER A 67 -7.60 -0.30 -7.15
N ILE A 68 -8.21 0.30 -8.18
CA ILE A 68 -9.62 0.05 -8.54
C ILE A 68 -9.81 -1.38 -9.06
N GLU A 69 -8.92 -1.86 -9.94
CA GLU A 69 -8.96 -3.23 -10.47
C GLU A 69 -8.76 -4.26 -9.34
N THR A 70 -7.78 -4.03 -8.46
CA THR A 70 -7.52 -4.86 -7.27
C THR A 70 -8.73 -4.87 -6.33
N ALA A 71 -9.39 -3.73 -6.09
CA ALA A 71 -10.60 -3.66 -5.29
C ALA A 71 -11.77 -4.43 -5.91
N SER A 72 -11.89 -4.45 -7.23
CA SER A 72 -12.92 -5.22 -7.94
C SER A 72 -12.72 -6.74 -7.78
N ILE A 73 -11.47 -7.20 -7.90
CA ILE A 73 -11.10 -8.61 -7.66
C ILE A 73 -11.29 -8.94 -6.17
N GLY A 74 -10.80 -8.10 -5.27
CA GLY A 74 -10.92 -8.27 -3.82
C GLY A 74 -12.38 -8.38 -3.36
N ARG A 75 -13.28 -7.57 -3.94
CA ARG A 75 -14.72 -7.67 -3.69
C ARG A 75 -15.26 -9.05 -4.07
N SER A 76 -14.88 -9.55 -5.21
CA SER A 76 -15.32 -10.86 -5.71
C SER A 76 -14.80 -11.98 -4.81
N LEU A 77 -13.52 -11.95 -4.45
CA LEU A 77 -12.89 -12.91 -3.54
C LEU A 77 -13.60 -12.90 -2.17
N GLY A 78 -13.75 -11.72 -1.57
CA GLY A 78 -14.38 -11.55 -0.26
C GLY A 78 -15.84 -11.97 -0.24
N ALA A 79 -16.63 -11.63 -1.26
CA ALA A 79 -18.05 -12.00 -1.32
C ALA A 79 -18.25 -13.51 -1.48
N ILE A 80 -17.44 -14.18 -2.32
CA ILE A 80 -17.54 -15.63 -2.51
C ILE A 80 -17.06 -16.38 -1.27
N ALA A 81 -15.91 -16.00 -0.69
CA ALA A 81 -15.42 -16.57 0.58
C ALA A 81 -16.43 -16.31 1.73
N GLY A 82 -17.07 -15.15 1.70
CA GLY A 82 -18.08 -14.73 2.65
C GLY A 82 -19.28 -15.68 2.77
N VAL A 83 -19.64 -16.38 1.70
CA VAL A 83 -20.70 -17.41 1.74
C VAL A 83 -20.32 -18.54 2.71
N GLY A 84 -19.07 -19.00 2.67
CA GLY A 84 -18.56 -20.02 3.60
C GLY A 84 -18.46 -19.52 5.04
N ILE A 85 -17.90 -18.30 5.22
CA ILE A 85 -17.74 -17.68 6.54
C ILE A 85 -19.10 -17.44 7.21
N CYS A 86 -20.09 -16.88 6.49
CA CYS A 86 -21.42 -16.61 7.04
C CYS A 86 -22.16 -17.87 7.45
N LYS A 87 -21.96 -19.01 6.76
CA LYS A 87 -22.51 -20.30 7.20
C LYS A 87 -21.99 -20.73 8.57
N LYS A 88 -20.71 -20.46 8.86
CA LYS A 88 -20.07 -20.78 10.16
C LYS A 88 -20.47 -19.80 11.26
N LEU A 89 -20.72 -18.53 10.90
CA LEU A 89 -21.19 -17.52 11.86
C LEU A 89 -22.62 -17.77 12.37
N GLY A 90 -23.44 -18.48 11.61
CA GLY A 90 -24.85 -18.72 11.96
C GLY A 90 -25.68 -17.42 11.92
N GLU A 91 -26.55 -17.22 12.94
CA GLU A 91 -27.36 -16.00 13.06
C GLU A 91 -26.47 -14.80 13.37
N SER A 92 -26.31 -13.91 12.38
CA SER A 92 -25.47 -12.72 12.41
C SER A 92 -26.01 -11.67 11.45
N ASP A 93 -25.76 -10.40 11.73
CA ASP A 93 -26.03 -9.28 10.80
C ASP A 93 -25.02 -9.21 9.66
N ILE A 94 -23.94 -9.98 9.73
CA ILE A 94 -22.91 -10.05 8.68
C ILE A 94 -23.46 -10.83 7.49
N ARG A 95 -23.30 -10.23 6.31
CA ARG A 95 -23.68 -10.82 5.02
C ARG A 95 -22.43 -11.08 4.19
N PRO A 96 -22.45 -12.01 3.21
CA PRO A 96 -21.32 -12.24 2.31
C PRO A 96 -20.80 -10.97 1.65
N ASN A 97 -21.70 -10.07 1.23
CA ASN A 97 -21.32 -8.80 0.62
C ASN A 97 -20.52 -7.89 1.56
N HIS A 98 -20.79 -7.91 2.87
CA HIS A 98 -20.02 -7.11 3.85
C HIS A 98 -18.54 -7.54 3.86
N ILE A 99 -18.27 -8.85 3.72
CA ILE A 99 -16.90 -9.35 3.63
C ILE A 99 -16.26 -8.91 2.32
N GLY A 100 -17.02 -8.95 1.21
CA GLY A 100 -16.59 -8.38 -0.07
C GLY A 100 -16.28 -6.88 0.03
N GLU A 101 -17.08 -6.12 0.76
CA GLU A 101 -16.87 -4.68 0.97
C GLU A 101 -15.61 -4.39 1.80
N ILE A 102 -15.33 -5.18 2.87
CA ILE A 102 -14.11 -5.06 3.66
C ILE A 102 -12.88 -5.30 2.78
N VAL A 103 -12.86 -6.41 2.03
CA VAL A 103 -11.73 -6.75 1.16
C VAL A 103 -11.57 -5.72 0.04
N ALA A 104 -12.69 -5.23 -0.55
CA ALA A 104 -12.64 -4.17 -1.55
C ALA A 104 -12.07 -2.86 -1.02
N ALA A 105 -12.51 -2.42 0.15
CA ALA A 105 -12.01 -1.19 0.78
C ALA A 105 -10.52 -1.32 1.15
N ALA A 106 -10.12 -2.47 1.70
CA ALA A 106 -8.73 -2.74 2.01
C ALA A 106 -7.84 -2.82 0.75
N SER A 107 -8.33 -3.47 -0.32
CA SER A 107 -7.64 -3.53 -1.61
C SER A 107 -7.53 -2.16 -2.27
N LEU A 108 -8.55 -1.30 -2.12
CA LEU A 108 -8.50 0.07 -2.65
C LEU A 108 -7.40 0.90 -1.98
N ALA A 109 -7.18 0.66 -0.68
CA ALA A 109 -6.25 1.43 0.14
C ALA A 109 -4.81 0.89 0.15
N HIS A 110 -4.55 -0.30 -0.40
CA HIS A 110 -3.29 -1.01 -0.20
C HIS A 110 -2.04 -0.24 -0.64
N ASP A 111 -2.18 0.59 -1.67
CA ASP A 111 -1.09 1.37 -2.29
C ASP A 111 -1.03 2.85 -1.86
N ILE A 112 -1.93 3.28 -0.96
CA ILE A 112 -2.10 4.71 -0.63
C ILE A 112 -0.87 5.36 0.04
N GLY A 113 -0.02 4.55 0.67
CA GLY A 113 1.20 4.99 1.36
C GLY A 113 2.47 4.96 0.52
N ASN A 114 2.41 4.53 -0.73
CA ASN A 114 3.60 4.47 -1.57
C ASN A 114 4.14 5.88 -1.86
N PRO A 115 5.47 6.09 -1.71
CA PRO A 115 6.12 7.34 -2.08
C PRO A 115 6.12 7.54 -3.60
N PRO A 116 6.50 8.73 -4.10
CA PRO A 116 6.85 8.90 -5.51
C PRO A 116 7.85 7.83 -5.96
N PHE A 117 7.70 7.33 -7.19
CA PHE A 117 8.51 6.25 -7.78
C PHE A 117 8.38 4.88 -7.10
N GLY A 118 7.38 4.69 -6.24
CA GLY A 118 7.04 3.41 -5.64
C GLY A 118 8.18 2.77 -4.84
N HIS A 119 8.54 1.52 -5.16
CA HIS A 119 9.61 0.79 -4.46
C HIS A 119 10.98 1.46 -4.56
N SER A 120 11.31 2.06 -5.72
CA SER A 120 12.54 2.85 -5.86
C SER A 120 12.54 4.07 -4.94
N GLY A 121 11.38 4.66 -4.69
CA GLY A 121 11.21 5.74 -3.72
C GLY A 121 11.42 5.27 -2.27
N GLU A 122 10.90 4.10 -1.89
CA GLU A 122 11.15 3.50 -0.58
C GLU A 122 12.66 3.23 -0.38
N GLU A 123 13.30 2.61 -1.37
CA GLU A 123 14.75 2.36 -1.36
C GLU A 123 15.55 3.66 -1.25
N SER A 124 15.12 4.71 -1.97
CA SER A 124 15.78 6.02 -1.93
C SER A 124 15.67 6.70 -0.57
N ILE A 125 14.53 6.57 0.13
CA ILE A 125 14.35 7.06 1.50
C ILE A 125 15.31 6.32 2.43
N ARG A 126 15.36 4.99 2.37
CA ARG A 126 16.27 4.15 3.17
C ARG A 126 17.73 4.50 2.90
N TYR A 127 18.10 4.66 1.63
CA TYR A 127 19.44 5.05 1.21
C TYR A 127 19.81 6.44 1.76
N TRP A 128 18.93 7.43 1.58
CA TRP A 128 19.14 8.77 2.12
C TRP A 128 19.39 8.75 3.63
N PHE A 129 18.55 8.05 4.38
CA PHE A 129 18.65 8.03 5.84
C PHE A 129 19.92 7.36 6.35
N THR A 130 20.49 6.41 5.60
CA THR A 130 21.73 5.71 5.96
C THR A 130 22.99 6.42 5.46
N HIS A 131 22.95 7.21 4.39
CA HIS A 131 24.13 7.76 3.73
C HIS A 131 24.25 9.29 3.82
N SER A 132 23.16 10.02 4.05
CA SER A 132 23.20 11.49 4.12
C SER A 132 23.88 11.97 5.40
N PRO A 133 24.81 12.93 5.32
CA PRO A 133 25.39 13.59 6.50
C PRO A 133 24.32 14.30 7.35
N VAL A 134 23.29 14.86 6.71
CA VAL A 134 22.17 15.52 7.39
C VAL A 134 21.37 14.52 8.20
N ALA A 135 21.05 13.37 7.63
CA ALA A 135 20.36 12.30 8.32
C ALA A 135 21.20 11.72 9.47
N ALA A 136 22.52 11.63 9.32
CA ALA A 136 23.42 11.13 10.37
C ALA A 136 23.34 11.94 11.68
N GLU A 137 23.13 13.26 11.60
CA GLU A 137 22.95 14.10 12.79
C GLU A 137 21.61 13.82 13.48
N LEU A 138 20.55 13.63 12.70
CA LEU A 138 19.21 13.28 13.24
C LEU A 138 19.21 11.89 13.88
N ARG A 139 19.87 10.90 13.27
CA ARG A 139 19.99 9.53 13.81
C ARG A 139 20.57 9.50 15.22
N ARG A 140 21.52 10.40 15.55
CA ARG A 140 22.10 10.47 16.90
C ARG A 140 21.12 10.90 17.98
N GLN A 141 20.01 11.51 17.56
CA GLN A 141 18.96 12.03 18.45
C GLN A 141 17.78 11.08 18.58
N MET A 142 17.80 9.94 17.87
CA MET A 142 16.70 8.96 17.80
C MET A 142 17.04 7.69 18.59
N SER A 143 16.00 7.04 19.10
CA SER A 143 16.10 5.70 19.68
C SER A 143 16.33 4.64 18.58
N ALA A 144 16.77 3.44 18.97
CA ALA A 144 16.98 2.33 18.03
C ALA A 144 15.69 1.92 17.30
N ASP A 145 14.55 1.99 17.97
CA ASP A 145 13.25 1.64 17.37
C ASP A 145 12.80 2.69 16.34
N GLU A 146 13.01 3.98 16.62
CA GLU A 146 12.74 5.07 15.69
C GLU A 146 13.65 5.03 14.46
N ILE A 147 14.92 4.67 14.66
CA ILE A 147 15.89 4.48 13.57
C ILE A 147 15.42 3.32 12.68
N ALA A 148 14.98 2.20 13.27
CA ALA A 148 14.51 1.04 12.50
C ALA A 148 13.31 1.38 11.61
N ASP A 149 12.41 2.26 12.04
CA ASP A 149 11.25 2.70 11.26
C ASP A 149 11.66 3.36 9.94
N ILE A 150 12.78 4.09 9.92
CA ILE A 150 13.23 4.80 8.72
C ILE A 150 14.26 3.97 7.93
N ASP A 151 15.16 3.23 8.61
CA ASP A 151 16.11 2.32 7.95
C ASP A 151 15.40 1.22 7.13
N LEU A 152 14.22 0.81 7.59
CA LEU A 152 13.39 -0.20 6.94
C LEU A 152 12.14 0.41 6.30
N TYR A 153 12.09 1.71 6.07
CA TYR A 153 10.91 2.45 5.60
C TYR A 153 10.06 1.64 4.60
N GLU A 154 8.73 1.63 4.82
CA GLU A 154 7.76 0.83 4.08
C GLU A 154 6.51 1.62 3.73
N GLY A 155 6.09 1.57 2.45
CA GLY A 155 4.84 2.17 2.00
C GLY A 155 3.60 1.59 2.69
N ASN A 156 3.65 0.31 3.10
CA ASN A 156 2.55 -0.29 3.87
C ASN A 156 2.36 0.38 5.24
N ALA A 157 3.45 0.71 5.92
CA ALA A 157 3.39 1.43 7.20
C ALA A 157 2.90 2.87 6.99
N GLN A 158 3.39 3.54 5.95
CA GLN A 158 2.92 4.86 5.57
C GLN A 158 1.43 4.84 5.19
N GLY A 159 0.95 3.78 4.53
CA GLY A 159 -0.47 3.60 4.21
C GLY A 159 -1.34 3.54 5.46
N PHE A 160 -0.95 2.76 6.46
CA PHE A 160 -1.66 2.74 7.74
C PHE A 160 -1.67 4.11 8.41
N ARG A 161 -0.52 4.82 8.40
CA ARG A 161 -0.39 6.17 8.94
C ARG A 161 -1.29 7.18 8.21
N VAL A 162 -1.36 7.13 6.87
CA VAL A 162 -2.26 7.97 6.08
C VAL A 162 -3.71 7.74 6.51
N LEU A 163 -4.16 6.48 6.56
CA LEU A 163 -5.54 6.12 6.87
C LEU A 163 -5.93 6.44 8.32
N SER A 164 -5.00 6.27 9.26
CA SER A 164 -5.28 6.35 10.70
C SER A 164 -4.89 7.67 11.35
N ARG A 165 -4.17 8.55 10.63
CA ARG A 165 -3.66 9.80 11.22
C ARG A 165 -3.69 11.01 10.27
N LEU A 166 -3.21 10.86 9.02
CA LEU A 166 -2.94 12.02 8.16
C LEU A 166 -4.18 12.51 7.41
N GLU A 167 -5.03 11.61 6.96
CA GLU A 167 -6.33 11.99 6.42
C GLU A 167 -7.29 12.30 7.56
N MET A 168 -7.83 13.51 7.60
CA MET A 168 -8.66 14.05 8.69
C MET A 168 -7.91 14.06 10.05
N PRO A 169 -6.79 14.80 10.14
CA PRO A 169 -5.90 14.79 11.33
C PRO A 169 -6.57 15.32 12.60
N GLU A 170 -7.70 16.01 12.50
CA GLU A 170 -8.50 16.49 13.64
C GLU A 170 -9.17 15.34 14.40
N ASN A 171 -9.32 14.19 13.77
CA ASN A 171 -9.94 13.01 14.36
C ASN A 171 -8.86 12.08 14.93
N TYR A 172 -9.02 11.64 16.18
CA TYR A 172 -8.28 10.49 16.65
C TYR A 172 -8.72 9.26 15.82
N GLY A 173 -7.75 8.59 15.18
CA GLY A 173 -8.02 7.50 14.22
C GLY A 173 -8.21 7.97 12.77
N GLY A 174 -7.90 9.24 12.46
CA GLY A 174 -7.86 9.79 11.10
C GLY A 174 -9.18 9.65 10.36
N MET A 175 -9.20 8.89 9.28
CA MET A 175 -10.42 8.59 8.51
C MET A 175 -11.48 7.81 9.30
N GLN A 176 -11.13 7.29 10.47
CA GLN A 176 -12.02 6.46 11.30
C GLN A 176 -12.67 5.32 10.51
N LEU A 177 -11.85 4.58 9.78
CA LEU A 177 -12.29 3.34 9.12
C LEU A 177 -12.62 2.27 10.17
N THR A 178 -13.38 1.26 9.78
CA THR A 178 -13.64 0.11 10.67
C THR A 178 -12.37 -0.65 10.97
N CYS A 179 -12.24 -1.20 12.18
CA CYS A 179 -11.09 -2.01 12.56
C CYS A 179 -10.94 -3.24 11.65
N ALA A 180 -12.07 -3.81 11.17
CA ALA A 180 -12.04 -4.91 10.20
C ALA A 180 -11.31 -4.51 8.90
N THR A 181 -11.62 -3.34 8.34
CA THR A 181 -10.95 -2.83 7.13
C THR A 181 -9.48 -2.54 7.39
N LEU A 182 -9.14 -1.85 8.49
CA LEU A 182 -7.74 -1.56 8.84
C LEU A 182 -6.91 -2.83 9.12
N GLY A 183 -7.51 -3.83 9.77
CA GLY A 183 -6.88 -5.13 9.98
C GLY A 183 -6.62 -5.86 8.65
N ALA A 184 -7.55 -5.77 7.70
CA ALA A 184 -7.42 -6.39 6.38
C ALA A 184 -6.39 -5.67 5.47
N VAL A 185 -6.16 -4.36 5.66
CA VAL A 185 -5.07 -3.62 4.98
C VAL A 185 -3.70 -4.09 5.45
N ALA A 186 -3.56 -4.49 6.72
CA ALA A 186 -2.28 -4.80 7.32
C ALA A 186 -1.72 -6.16 6.87
N LYS A 187 -0.92 -6.16 5.81
CA LYS A 187 -0.23 -7.35 5.29
C LYS A 187 0.84 -7.87 6.28
N TYR A 188 1.49 -6.97 7.02
CA TYR A 188 2.66 -7.24 7.88
C TYR A 188 2.45 -6.64 9.27
N PRO A 189 1.54 -7.18 10.10
CA PRO A 189 1.09 -6.53 11.34
C PRO A 189 2.14 -6.58 12.45
N VAL A 190 3.27 -5.92 12.24
CA VAL A 190 4.46 -5.92 13.11
C VAL A 190 5.16 -4.57 13.00
N THR A 191 5.89 -4.15 14.06
CA THR A 191 6.78 -2.98 14.04
C THR A 191 8.08 -3.26 13.29
N ALA A 192 8.77 -2.21 12.85
CA ALA A 192 10.06 -2.34 12.17
C ALA A 192 11.11 -3.03 13.05
N SER A 193 11.18 -2.68 14.33
CA SER A 193 12.16 -3.16 15.31
C SER A 193 11.78 -4.47 16.01
N ALA A 194 10.65 -5.10 15.64
CA ALA A 194 10.18 -6.31 16.29
C ALA A 194 11.23 -7.44 16.28
N LYS A 195 11.56 -7.94 17.46
CA LYS A 195 12.53 -9.04 17.64
C LYS A 195 11.94 -10.39 17.26
N VAL A 196 10.65 -10.57 17.50
CA VAL A 196 9.90 -11.75 17.13
C VAL A 196 8.86 -11.34 16.10
N ARG A 197 8.92 -11.94 14.93
CA ARG A 197 8.00 -11.66 13.82
C ARG A 197 7.09 -12.85 13.55
N PRO A 198 5.88 -12.62 13.01
CA PRO A 198 5.06 -13.70 12.48
C PRO A 198 5.84 -14.52 11.46
N ALA A 199 5.58 -15.83 11.41
CA ALA A 199 6.21 -16.69 10.44
C ALA A 199 5.77 -16.39 8.99
N GLY A 200 6.62 -16.72 8.03
CA GLY A 200 6.32 -16.61 6.61
C GLY A 200 6.09 -15.18 6.11
N VAL A 201 5.11 -15.03 5.23
CA VAL A 201 4.85 -13.75 4.53
C VAL A 201 4.44 -12.62 5.47
N ALA A 202 3.79 -12.90 6.58
CA ALA A 202 3.33 -11.89 7.53
C ALA A 202 4.47 -11.16 8.26
N GLY A 203 5.66 -11.76 8.33
CA GLY A 203 6.84 -11.20 9.00
C GLY A 203 7.88 -10.55 8.08
N LYS A 204 7.66 -10.55 6.76
CA LYS A 204 8.67 -10.07 5.79
C LYS A 204 8.98 -8.57 5.90
N LYS A 205 7.97 -7.76 6.16
CA LYS A 205 8.04 -6.31 6.22
C LYS A 205 7.37 -5.82 7.52
N PHE A 206 6.97 -4.55 7.61
CA PHE A 206 6.22 -4.02 8.75
C PHE A 206 5.08 -3.09 8.28
N ASN A 207 4.11 -2.80 9.14
CA ASN A 207 2.88 -2.10 8.73
C ASN A 207 2.51 -0.90 9.60
N PHE A 208 3.25 -0.61 10.66
CA PHE A 208 3.02 0.57 11.48
C PHE A 208 4.29 1.05 12.16
N PHE A 209 4.49 2.37 12.15
CA PHE A 209 5.58 3.04 12.81
C PHE A 209 5.40 3.05 14.32
N GLN A 210 6.48 3.31 15.07
CA GLN A 210 6.41 3.45 16.54
C GLN A 210 5.39 4.50 16.97
N SER A 211 5.30 5.62 16.26
CA SER A 211 4.33 6.68 16.50
C SER A 211 2.87 6.25 16.32
N ASP A 212 2.61 5.22 15.53
CA ASP A 212 1.27 4.75 15.18
C ASP A 212 0.89 3.43 15.87
N LYS A 213 1.83 2.88 16.68
CA LYS A 213 1.66 1.62 17.38
C LYS A 213 0.37 1.56 18.22
N ALA A 214 0.09 2.61 19.00
CA ALA A 214 -1.10 2.65 19.85
C ALA A 214 -2.41 2.55 19.04
N LEU A 215 -2.46 3.13 17.84
CA LEU A 215 -3.61 3.03 16.93
C LEU A 215 -3.75 1.61 16.39
N PHE A 216 -2.64 0.95 16.04
CA PHE A 216 -2.68 -0.43 15.58
C PHE A 216 -3.04 -1.41 16.71
N ASP A 217 -2.55 -1.18 17.94
CA ASP A 217 -2.91 -1.96 19.12
C ASP A 217 -4.42 -1.92 19.36
N GLU A 218 -5.10 -0.78 19.15
CA GLU A 218 -6.57 -0.66 19.23
C GLU A 218 -7.26 -1.49 18.13
N VAL A 219 -6.74 -1.47 16.89
CA VAL A 219 -7.26 -2.32 15.81
C VAL A 219 -7.11 -3.79 16.15
N ALA A 220 -5.92 -4.20 16.59
CA ALA A 220 -5.61 -5.59 16.95
C ALA A 220 -6.48 -6.10 18.09
N ALA A 221 -6.63 -5.31 19.14
CA ALA A 221 -7.49 -5.66 20.28
C ALA A 221 -8.98 -5.79 19.88
N THR A 222 -9.45 -4.88 19.02
CA THR A 222 -10.85 -4.90 18.55
C THR A 222 -11.13 -6.10 17.65
N CYS A 223 -10.21 -6.42 16.72
CA CYS A 223 -10.32 -7.57 15.83
C CYS A 223 -9.96 -8.90 16.53
N GLY A 224 -9.36 -8.85 17.70
CA GLY A 224 -8.90 -10.04 18.43
C GLY A 224 -7.75 -10.74 17.69
N LEU A 225 -6.82 -9.99 17.11
CA LEU A 225 -5.62 -10.51 16.48
C LEU A 225 -4.73 -11.16 17.54
N LEU A 226 -4.08 -12.27 17.20
CA LEU A 226 -3.22 -13.00 18.12
C LEU A 226 -1.90 -12.24 18.29
N PRO A 227 -1.46 -11.92 19.54
CA PRO A 227 -0.17 -11.29 19.74
C PRO A 227 0.97 -12.24 19.36
N VAL A 228 2.03 -11.70 18.76
CA VAL A 228 3.28 -12.38 18.43
C VAL A 228 4.42 -11.65 19.14
N GLY A 229 5.31 -12.39 19.79
CA GLY A 229 6.37 -11.80 20.60
C GLY A 229 5.86 -11.22 21.93
N CYS A 230 6.63 -10.29 22.47
CA CYS A 230 6.34 -9.60 23.74
C CYS A 230 5.84 -8.18 23.46
N CYS A 231 4.98 -7.67 24.33
CA CYS A 231 4.69 -6.22 24.42
C CYS A 231 4.07 -5.56 23.16
N GLY A 232 3.31 -6.32 22.34
CA GLY A 232 2.61 -5.75 21.19
C GLY A 232 3.54 -5.33 20.03
N GLU A 233 4.68 -5.98 19.89
CA GLU A 233 5.61 -5.76 18.77
C GLU A 233 5.02 -6.28 17.45
N GLY A 234 4.11 -7.26 17.51
CA GLY A 234 3.46 -7.85 16.35
C GLY A 234 2.22 -8.66 16.67
N TYR A 235 1.48 -8.96 15.62
CA TYR A 235 0.22 -9.70 15.68
C TYR A 235 0.12 -10.71 14.54
N GLY A 236 -0.69 -11.74 14.71
CA GLY A 236 -1.10 -12.63 13.62
C GLY A 236 -1.87 -11.85 12.55
N ARG A 237 -1.58 -12.15 11.28
CA ARG A 237 -2.21 -11.49 10.14
C ARG A 237 -3.72 -11.73 10.16
N HIS A 238 -4.51 -10.68 9.94
CA HIS A 238 -5.95 -10.79 9.74
C HIS A 238 -6.24 -11.70 8.54
N PRO A 239 -7.10 -12.74 8.63
CA PRO A 239 -7.34 -13.66 7.51
C PRO A 239 -7.73 -12.96 6.21
N LEU A 240 -8.55 -11.90 6.24
CA LEU A 240 -8.92 -11.17 5.03
C LEU A 240 -7.74 -10.44 4.36
N ALA A 241 -6.64 -10.18 5.07
CA ALA A 241 -5.42 -9.62 4.45
C ALA A 241 -4.78 -10.58 3.44
N PHE A 242 -4.98 -11.89 3.57
CA PHE A 242 -4.58 -12.86 2.54
C PHE A 242 -5.40 -12.73 1.26
N LEU A 243 -6.68 -12.36 1.34
CA LEU A 243 -7.50 -12.08 0.15
C LEU A 243 -7.11 -10.76 -0.51
N VAL A 244 -6.76 -9.74 0.29
CA VAL A 244 -6.24 -8.46 -0.22
C VAL A 244 -4.91 -8.68 -0.95
N GLU A 245 -3.97 -9.41 -0.35
CA GLU A 245 -2.70 -9.78 -0.98
C GLU A 245 -2.92 -10.58 -2.27
N ALA A 246 -3.82 -11.59 -2.24
CA ALA A 246 -4.13 -12.38 -3.42
C ALA A 246 -4.78 -11.56 -4.56
N ALA A 247 -5.63 -10.57 -4.23
CA ALA A 247 -6.20 -9.66 -5.21
C ALA A 247 -5.14 -8.80 -5.88
N ASP A 248 -4.21 -8.26 -5.09
CA ASP A 248 -3.05 -7.48 -5.54
C ASP A 248 -2.13 -8.34 -6.43
N ASP A 249 -1.71 -9.52 -5.93
CA ASP A 249 -0.85 -10.47 -6.64
C ASP A 249 -1.40 -10.89 -8.00
N VAL A 250 -2.70 -11.18 -8.08
CA VAL A 250 -3.37 -11.54 -9.34
C VAL A 250 -3.44 -10.35 -10.28
N THR A 251 -3.77 -9.17 -9.74
CA THR A 251 -3.89 -7.97 -10.55
C THR A 251 -2.54 -7.65 -11.17
N TYR A 252 -1.48 -7.51 -10.38
CA TYR A 252 -0.21 -7.10 -10.92
C TYR A 252 0.41 -8.16 -11.84
N ARG A 253 0.25 -9.47 -11.58
CA ARG A 253 0.81 -10.52 -12.45
C ARG A 253 0.10 -10.61 -13.80
N ILE A 254 -1.21 -10.47 -13.83
CA ILE A 254 -1.98 -10.62 -15.08
C ILE A 254 -2.06 -9.31 -15.86
N VAL A 255 -2.25 -8.21 -15.14
CA VAL A 255 -2.53 -6.90 -15.73
C VAL A 255 -1.24 -6.20 -16.15
N ASP A 256 -0.15 -6.28 -15.35
CA ASP A 256 1.16 -5.75 -15.76
C ASP A 256 1.72 -6.53 -16.96
N PHE A 257 1.42 -7.84 -17.04
CA PHE A 257 1.78 -8.67 -18.20
C PHE A 257 1.03 -8.24 -19.46
N GLU A 258 -0.25 -7.85 -19.32
CA GLU A 258 -1.04 -7.23 -20.40
C GLU A 258 -0.44 -5.88 -20.81
N ASP A 259 -0.07 -5.03 -19.86
CA ASP A 259 0.59 -3.74 -20.14
C ASP A 259 1.93 -3.94 -20.86
N GLY A 260 2.71 -4.96 -20.46
CA GLY A 260 3.92 -5.36 -21.16
C GLY A 260 3.67 -5.78 -22.61
N HIS A 261 2.52 -6.42 -22.88
CA HIS A 261 2.10 -6.73 -24.26
C HIS A 261 1.68 -5.46 -25.02
N LEU A 262 0.93 -4.56 -24.42
CA LEU A 262 0.56 -3.27 -25.06
C LEU A 262 1.80 -2.46 -25.48
N LEU A 263 2.85 -2.50 -24.67
CA LEU A 263 4.14 -1.85 -24.94
C LEU A 263 5.04 -2.67 -25.88
N LYS A 264 4.57 -3.81 -26.42
CA LYS A 264 5.31 -4.71 -27.32
C LYS A 264 6.58 -5.29 -26.69
N ILE A 265 6.62 -5.42 -25.37
CA ILE A 265 7.67 -6.09 -24.61
C ILE A 265 7.38 -7.60 -24.54
N ILE A 266 6.10 -7.96 -24.40
CA ILE A 266 5.62 -9.34 -24.34
C ILE A 266 4.90 -9.67 -25.65
N GLU A 267 5.28 -10.79 -26.28
CA GLU A 267 4.63 -11.27 -27.50
C GLU A 267 3.26 -11.88 -27.23
N TYR A 268 2.30 -11.69 -28.16
CA TYR A 268 0.93 -12.22 -28.01
C TYR A 268 0.88 -13.73 -27.75
N TRP A 269 1.71 -14.52 -28.46
CA TRP A 269 1.73 -15.98 -28.30
C TRP A 269 2.17 -16.42 -26.91
N GLU A 270 3.07 -15.67 -26.27
CA GLU A 270 3.57 -15.92 -24.91
C GLU A 270 2.47 -15.66 -23.89
N LEU A 271 1.77 -14.51 -24.02
CA LEU A 271 0.63 -14.15 -23.19
C LEU A 271 -0.51 -15.16 -23.35
N GLU A 272 -0.91 -15.48 -24.61
CA GLU A 272 -1.99 -16.44 -24.90
C GLU A 272 -1.69 -17.81 -24.27
N ASN A 273 -0.50 -18.34 -24.46
CA ASN A 273 -0.12 -19.66 -23.95
C ASN A 273 -0.21 -19.74 -22.42
N LEU A 274 0.31 -18.75 -21.71
CA LEU A 274 0.31 -18.72 -20.24
C LEU A 274 -1.11 -18.57 -19.69
N MET A 275 -1.91 -17.68 -20.26
CA MET A 275 -3.30 -17.49 -19.81
C MET A 275 -4.16 -18.72 -20.10
N LEU A 276 -4.03 -19.37 -21.26
CA LEU A 276 -4.75 -20.61 -21.57
C LEU A 276 -4.39 -21.75 -20.61
N ARG A 277 -3.15 -21.86 -20.19
CA ARG A 277 -2.73 -22.85 -19.18
C ARG A 277 -3.40 -22.60 -17.81
N ILE A 278 -3.60 -21.33 -17.41
CA ILE A 278 -4.33 -20.98 -16.17
C ILE A 278 -5.81 -21.32 -16.28
N ILE A 279 -6.42 -21.02 -17.42
CA ILE A 279 -7.84 -21.30 -17.69
C ILE A 279 -8.12 -22.80 -17.75
N GLY A 280 -7.12 -23.61 -18.09
CA GLY A 280 -7.27 -25.04 -18.38
C GLY A 280 -7.81 -25.24 -19.77
N ASP A 281 -7.04 -24.85 -20.80
CA ASP A 281 -7.45 -24.90 -22.21
C ASP A 281 -7.86 -26.31 -22.66
N THR A 282 -9.10 -26.44 -23.08
CA THR A 282 -9.66 -27.67 -23.67
C THR A 282 -9.63 -27.63 -25.21
N GLY A 283 -8.98 -26.63 -25.82
CA GLY A 283 -9.03 -26.35 -27.27
C GLY A 283 -10.21 -25.47 -27.66
N GLU A 284 -11.31 -25.50 -26.96
CA GLU A 284 -12.51 -24.70 -27.25
C GLU A 284 -12.26 -23.20 -27.12
N THR A 285 -11.56 -22.79 -26.10
CA THR A 285 -11.19 -21.37 -25.88
C THR A 285 -10.33 -20.87 -27.04
N ARG A 286 -9.37 -21.67 -27.49
CA ARG A 286 -8.49 -21.35 -28.61
C ARG A 286 -9.24 -21.16 -29.92
N GLU A 287 -10.22 -22.02 -30.20
CA GLU A 287 -11.09 -21.86 -31.36
C GLU A 287 -11.97 -20.60 -31.30
N ARG A 288 -12.49 -20.27 -30.10
CA ARG A 288 -13.24 -19.01 -29.91
C ARG A 288 -12.37 -17.78 -30.12
N LEU A 289 -11.11 -17.78 -29.68
CA LEU A 289 -10.17 -16.68 -29.88
C LEU A 289 -9.90 -16.46 -31.38
N LYS A 290 -9.78 -17.51 -32.20
CA LYS A 290 -9.59 -17.39 -33.66
C LYS A 290 -10.70 -16.64 -34.34
N LEU A 291 -11.93 -16.69 -33.79
CA LEU A 291 -13.08 -15.97 -34.34
C LEU A 291 -13.06 -14.46 -34.03
N ILE A 292 -12.16 -14.00 -33.18
CA ILE A 292 -12.02 -12.59 -32.84
C ILE A 292 -10.88 -11.98 -33.66
N PRO A 293 -11.15 -11.14 -34.67
CA PRO A 293 -10.11 -10.60 -35.55
C PRO A 293 -9.15 -9.66 -34.81
N ASN A 294 -9.65 -8.87 -33.84
CA ASN A 294 -8.91 -7.86 -33.11
C ASN A 294 -8.12 -8.50 -31.98
N GLU A 295 -6.78 -8.38 -32.02
CA GLU A 295 -5.86 -8.94 -31.03
C GLU A 295 -6.13 -8.39 -29.62
N ARG A 296 -6.34 -7.08 -29.49
CA ARG A 296 -6.66 -6.46 -28.20
C ARG A 296 -7.90 -7.09 -27.55
N ARG A 297 -8.97 -7.35 -28.33
CA ARG A 297 -10.17 -8.02 -27.81
C ARG A 297 -9.90 -9.46 -27.41
N ARG A 298 -8.99 -10.16 -28.09
CA ARG A 298 -8.55 -11.50 -27.65
C ARG A 298 -7.89 -11.45 -26.29
N VAL A 299 -6.99 -10.48 -26.08
CA VAL A 299 -6.31 -10.25 -24.78
C VAL A 299 -7.31 -9.91 -23.70
N GLU A 300 -8.26 -9.00 -23.93
CA GLU A 300 -9.34 -8.66 -23.00
C GLU A 300 -10.18 -9.88 -22.59
N MET A 301 -10.51 -10.75 -23.53
CA MET A 301 -11.24 -11.99 -23.27
C MET A 301 -10.40 -12.98 -22.44
N LEU A 302 -9.13 -13.17 -22.80
CA LEU A 302 -8.20 -14.03 -22.06
C LEU A 302 -8.04 -13.55 -20.62
N ARG A 303 -7.84 -12.24 -20.41
CA ARG A 303 -7.77 -11.64 -19.09
C ARG A 303 -9.02 -11.95 -18.26
N ALA A 304 -10.21 -11.69 -18.81
CA ALA A 304 -11.46 -11.91 -18.09
C ALA A 304 -11.65 -13.38 -17.68
N MET A 305 -11.32 -14.33 -18.57
CA MET A 305 -11.41 -15.77 -18.29
C MET A 305 -10.37 -16.19 -17.25
N THR A 306 -9.13 -15.70 -17.35
CA THR A 306 -8.04 -15.98 -16.43
C THR A 306 -8.38 -15.49 -15.03
N LEU A 307 -8.82 -14.24 -14.88
CA LEU A 307 -9.25 -13.70 -13.60
C LEU A 307 -10.39 -14.50 -12.98
N GLY A 308 -11.39 -14.91 -13.79
CA GLY A 308 -12.48 -15.76 -13.32
C GLY A 308 -12.02 -17.14 -12.81
N ALA A 309 -11.03 -17.74 -13.48
CA ALA A 309 -10.43 -19.02 -13.06
C ALA A 309 -9.64 -18.86 -11.75
N LEU A 310 -8.84 -17.79 -11.62
CA LEU A 310 -8.04 -17.49 -10.43
C LEU A 310 -8.92 -17.17 -9.21
N VAL A 311 -9.97 -16.39 -9.37
CA VAL A 311 -10.93 -16.10 -8.28
C VAL A 311 -11.53 -17.39 -7.71
N LYS A 312 -11.90 -18.35 -8.55
CA LYS A 312 -12.42 -19.66 -8.10
C LYS A 312 -11.36 -20.47 -7.32
N GLN A 313 -10.12 -20.51 -7.82
CA GLN A 313 -9.03 -21.24 -7.17
C GLN A 313 -8.69 -20.61 -5.81
N LEU A 314 -8.53 -19.27 -5.76
CA LEU A 314 -8.15 -18.55 -4.56
C LEU A 314 -9.22 -18.63 -3.46
N THR A 315 -10.50 -18.47 -3.81
CA THR A 315 -11.57 -18.56 -2.81
C THR A 315 -11.71 -19.96 -2.24
N LYS A 316 -11.52 -21.00 -3.06
CA LYS A 316 -11.50 -22.38 -2.58
C LYS A 316 -10.33 -22.58 -1.62
N THR A 317 -9.11 -22.19 -2.02
CA THR A 317 -7.90 -22.32 -1.21
C THR A 317 -8.02 -21.53 0.10
N PHE A 318 -8.56 -20.32 0.08
CA PHE A 318 -8.81 -19.55 1.29
C PHE A 318 -9.70 -20.31 2.29
N LEU A 319 -10.79 -20.90 1.83
CA LEU A 319 -11.68 -21.68 2.70
C LEU A 319 -11.05 -22.99 3.18
N ASP A 320 -10.23 -23.62 2.36
CA ASP A 320 -9.52 -24.86 2.71
C ASP A 320 -8.45 -24.61 3.81
N TYR A 321 -7.83 -23.41 3.85
CA TYR A 321 -6.80 -23.01 4.82
C TYR A 321 -7.32 -22.08 5.93
N GLU A 322 -8.64 -21.91 6.06
CA GLU A 322 -9.25 -20.97 7.02
C GLU A 322 -8.78 -21.22 8.46
N ASP A 323 -8.76 -22.46 8.91
CA ASP A 323 -8.39 -22.81 10.30
C ASP A 323 -6.92 -22.47 10.58
N VAL A 324 -6.03 -22.65 9.60
CA VAL A 324 -4.60 -22.32 9.69
C VAL A 324 -4.41 -20.80 9.76
N MET A 325 -5.19 -20.05 8.98
CA MET A 325 -5.18 -18.57 9.05
C MET A 325 -5.72 -18.05 10.37
N LEU A 326 -6.80 -18.65 10.89
CA LEU A 326 -7.37 -18.27 12.19
C LEU A 326 -6.43 -18.62 13.35
N ALA A 327 -5.59 -19.63 13.20
CA ALA A 327 -4.51 -19.95 14.15
C ALA A 327 -3.31 -19.00 14.04
N GLY A 328 -3.23 -18.18 12.98
CA GLY A 328 -2.09 -17.30 12.70
C GLY A 328 -0.85 -18.05 12.17
N GLU A 329 -1.03 -19.25 11.62
CA GLU A 329 0.04 -20.19 11.24
C GLU A 329 0.27 -20.28 9.72
N LEU A 330 -0.52 -19.58 8.90
CA LEU A 330 -0.32 -19.63 7.45
C LEU A 330 0.89 -18.80 7.03
N GLU A 331 1.93 -19.47 6.55
CA GLU A 331 3.22 -18.87 6.20
C GLU A 331 3.33 -18.44 4.74
N LYS A 332 2.52 -19.02 3.84
CA LYS A 332 2.59 -18.79 2.39
C LYS A 332 1.46 -17.88 1.91
N PRO A 333 1.69 -17.07 0.86
CA PRO A 333 0.61 -16.35 0.21
C PRO A 333 -0.33 -17.34 -0.48
N LEU A 334 -1.61 -17.01 -0.60
CA LEU A 334 -2.60 -17.89 -1.21
C LEU A 334 -2.26 -18.27 -2.66
N ILE A 335 -1.61 -17.34 -3.37
CA ILE A 335 -1.25 -17.52 -4.78
C ILE A 335 -0.28 -18.68 -5.00
N ASP A 336 0.55 -19.01 -4.03
CA ASP A 336 1.50 -20.14 -4.10
C ASP A 336 0.82 -21.48 -3.82
N LEU A 337 -0.38 -21.46 -3.24
CA LEU A 337 -1.12 -22.67 -2.82
C LEU A 337 -2.18 -23.10 -3.84
N ILE A 338 -2.46 -22.28 -4.86
CA ILE A 338 -3.44 -22.61 -5.89
C ILE A 338 -2.83 -23.46 -7.02
N PRO A 339 -3.63 -24.23 -7.76
CA PRO A 339 -3.15 -25.02 -8.90
C PRO A 339 -2.39 -24.20 -9.96
N ALA A 340 -2.81 -22.96 -10.20
CA ALA A 340 -2.15 -22.05 -11.15
C ALA A 340 -0.86 -21.41 -10.60
N GLY A 341 -0.48 -21.63 -9.34
CA GLY A 341 0.64 -20.94 -8.67
C GLY A 341 1.96 -21.00 -9.44
N LYS A 342 2.30 -22.19 -10.00
CA LYS A 342 3.53 -22.33 -10.80
C LYS A 342 3.51 -21.52 -12.10
N ILE A 343 2.36 -21.40 -12.74
CA ILE A 343 2.22 -20.61 -13.97
C ILE A 343 2.32 -19.12 -13.65
N LEU A 344 1.75 -18.70 -12.53
CA LEU A 344 1.85 -17.32 -12.07
C LEU A 344 3.29 -16.96 -11.63
N ALA A 345 4.05 -17.93 -11.10
CA ALA A 345 5.47 -17.74 -10.85
C ALA A 345 6.25 -17.55 -12.17
N GLU A 346 5.96 -18.37 -13.21
CA GLU A 346 6.55 -18.21 -14.54
C GLU A 346 6.24 -16.84 -15.16
N ILE A 347 5.00 -16.34 -15.04
CA ILE A 347 4.62 -14.99 -15.48
C ILE A 347 5.43 -13.93 -14.73
N TYR A 348 5.59 -14.09 -13.41
CA TYR A 348 6.37 -13.17 -12.60
C TYR A 348 7.84 -13.12 -13.01
N ASP A 349 8.47 -14.28 -13.23
CA ASP A 349 9.87 -14.37 -13.65
C ASP A 349 10.10 -13.66 -15.00
N ILE A 350 9.17 -13.88 -15.96
CA ILE A 350 9.20 -13.17 -17.25
C ILE A 350 9.00 -11.67 -17.07
N SER A 351 8.10 -11.26 -16.18
CA SER A 351 7.86 -9.85 -15.89
C SER A 351 9.10 -9.18 -15.25
N VAL A 352 9.77 -9.87 -14.34
CA VAL A 352 11.04 -9.39 -13.76
C VAL A 352 12.10 -9.21 -14.85
N GLU A 353 12.26 -10.21 -15.72
CA GLU A 353 13.29 -10.19 -16.77
C GLU A 353 13.02 -9.12 -17.84
N LYS A 354 11.77 -8.97 -18.31
CA LYS A 354 11.44 -8.16 -19.47
C LYS A 354 10.80 -6.81 -19.12
N ILE A 355 9.94 -6.76 -18.11
CA ILE A 355 9.10 -5.59 -17.80
C ILE A 355 9.80 -4.70 -16.75
N TYR A 356 10.15 -5.28 -15.58
CA TYR A 356 10.64 -4.47 -14.45
C TYR A 356 12.09 -4.03 -14.62
N THR A 357 12.87 -4.68 -15.50
CA THR A 357 14.23 -4.27 -15.90
C THR A 357 14.25 -3.39 -17.15
N TYR A 358 13.08 -2.99 -17.66
CA TYR A 358 13.02 -2.13 -18.83
C TYR A 358 13.78 -0.82 -18.61
N ARG A 359 14.59 -0.43 -19.59
CA ARG A 359 15.57 0.65 -19.47
C ARG A 359 15.00 1.94 -18.89
N ARG A 360 13.82 2.40 -19.35
CA ARG A 360 13.19 3.64 -18.89
C ARG A 360 12.80 3.56 -17.39
N ALA A 361 12.31 2.42 -16.90
CA ALA A 361 12.01 2.21 -15.50
C ALA A 361 13.29 2.29 -14.64
N THR A 362 14.39 1.69 -15.12
CA THR A 362 15.70 1.76 -14.46
C THR A 362 16.26 3.19 -14.42
N GLU A 363 16.19 3.95 -15.52
CA GLU A 363 16.65 5.35 -15.59
C GLU A 363 15.89 6.23 -14.56
N ILE A 364 14.57 6.05 -14.44
CA ILE A 364 13.75 6.78 -13.49
C ILE A 364 14.03 6.33 -12.06
N GLY A 365 14.23 5.03 -11.84
CA GLY A 365 14.65 4.50 -10.53
C GLY A 365 15.93 5.16 -10.04
N VAL A 366 16.96 5.23 -10.89
CA VAL A 366 18.24 5.90 -10.56
C VAL A 366 18.04 7.41 -10.29
N ALA A 367 17.27 8.09 -11.14
CA ALA A 367 16.95 9.50 -10.92
C ALA A 367 16.20 9.74 -9.60
N GLY A 368 15.39 8.76 -9.17
CA GLY A 368 14.67 8.79 -7.90
C GLY A 368 15.58 8.91 -6.68
N TYR A 369 16.76 8.27 -6.68
CA TYR A 369 17.72 8.38 -5.57
C TYR A 369 18.25 9.81 -5.42
N GLU A 370 18.67 10.44 -6.53
CA GLU A 370 19.19 11.82 -6.51
C GLU A 370 18.11 12.83 -6.13
N LEU A 371 16.90 12.63 -6.66
CA LEU A 371 15.76 13.50 -6.38
C LEU A 371 15.35 13.42 -4.92
N THR A 372 15.17 12.20 -4.40
CA THR A 372 14.74 11.96 -3.01
C THR A 372 15.78 12.52 -2.04
N SER A 373 17.05 12.13 -2.21
CA SER A 373 18.13 12.62 -1.36
C SER A 373 18.29 14.13 -1.44
N GLY A 374 18.23 14.70 -2.65
CA GLY A 374 18.38 16.13 -2.84
C GLY A 374 17.22 16.98 -2.32
N LEU A 375 15.99 16.45 -2.30
CA LEU A 375 14.83 17.10 -1.64
C LEU A 375 14.92 16.99 -0.13
N LEU A 376 15.14 15.80 0.40
CA LEU A 376 15.18 15.55 1.85
C LEU A 376 16.33 16.31 2.51
N ASP A 377 17.53 16.33 1.92
CA ASP A 377 18.66 17.10 2.43
C ASP A 377 18.33 18.59 2.58
N VAL A 378 17.72 19.17 1.54
CA VAL A 378 17.39 20.61 1.55
C VAL A 378 16.31 20.92 2.58
N LEU A 379 15.26 20.09 2.63
CA LEU A 379 14.14 20.32 3.54
C LEU A 379 14.52 20.09 5.00
N VAL A 380 15.22 18.98 5.27
CA VAL A 380 15.68 18.65 6.63
C VAL A 380 16.67 19.70 7.13
N SER A 381 17.67 20.09 6.31
CA SER A 381 18.62 21.14 6.71
C SER A 381 17.92 22.47 7.04
N ALA A 382 16.90 22.83 6.27
CA ALA A 382 16.15 24.05 6.51
C ALA A 382 15.31 23.98 7.79
N VAL A 383 14.71 22.83 8.09
CA VAL A 383 13.96 22.59 9.34
C VAL A 383 14.87 22.64 10.56
N GLU A 384 16.01 21.95 10.52
CA GLU A 384 16.95 21.91 11.65
C GLU A 384 17.55 23.30 11.91
N GLU A 385 17.98 24.03 10.87
CA GLU A 385 18.45 25.43 11.01
C GLU A 385 17.38 26.33 11.61
N TYR A 386 16.13 26.20 11.14
CA TYR A 386 15.00 26.97 11.65
C TYR A 386 14.74 26.71 13.12
N ILE A 387 14.79 25.46 13.57
CA ILE A 387 14.62 25.07 14.97
C ILE A 387 15.77 25.59 15.83
N ASP A 388 17.01 25.46 15.37
CA ASP A 388 18.18 25.92 16.10
C ASP A 388 18.17 27.44 16.30
N ALA A 389 17.75 28.18 15.28
CA ALA A 389 17.58 29.64 15.40
C ALA A 389 16.52 30.01 16.45
N ILE A 390 15.35 29.33 16.44
CA ILE A 390 14.30 29.56 17.44
C ILE A 390 14.84 29.24 18.87
N LYS A 391 15.51 28.09 19.03
CA LYS A 391 16.07 27.70 20.35
C LYS A 391 17.11 28.71 20.89
N ARG A 392 17.85 29.38 20.01
CA ARG A 392 18.79 30.44 20.34
C ARG A 392 18.14 31.83 20.46
N ASN A 393 16.85 31.94 20.26
CA ASN A 393 16.12 33.22 20.15
C ASN A 393 16.68 34.14 19.05
N GLU A 394 17.12 33.55 17.94
CA GLU A 394 17.66 34.20 16.75
C GLU A 394 16.63 34.16 15.59
N LYS A 395 16.85 35.01 14.59
CA LYS A 395 16.05 34.95 13.36
C LYS A 395 16.60 33.86 12.45
N PRO A 396 15.78 32.91 12.00
CA PRO A 396 16.19 31.91 11.04
C PRO A 396 16.72 32.54 9.73
N GLU A 397 17.64 31.86 9.07
CA GLU A 397 18.18 32.31 7.79
C GLU A 397 17.11 32.58 6.74
N PRO A 398 17.29 33.58 5.87
CA PRO A 398 16.30 33.92 4.83
C PRO A 398 15.95 32.75 3.93
N ARG A 399 16.92 31.87 3.63
CA ARG A 399 16.72 30.68 2.80
C ARG A 399 15.83 29.67 3.49
N SER A 400 16.11 29.34 4.74
CA SER A 400 15.35 28.39 5.54
C SER A 400 13.91 28.86 5.74
N ARG A 401 13.69 30.15 6.07
CA ARG A 401 12.34 30.73 6.18
C ARG A 401 11.52 30.58 4.87
N ARG A 402 12.16 30.74 3.71
CA ARG A 402 11.48 30.56 2.42
C ARG A 402 11.13 29.10 2.16
N LEU A 403 12.03 28.17 2.49
CA LEU A 403 11.78 26.72 2.35
C LEU A 403 10.67 26.27 3.31
N MET A 404 10.67 26.76 4.56
CA MET A 404 9.58 26.51 5.51
C MET A 404 8.23 26.99 4.97
N GLY A 405 8.19 28.12 4.26
CA GLY A 405 6.98 28.63 3.61
C GLY A 405 6.49 27.80 2.41
N LEU A 406 7.27 26.84 1.92
CA LEU A 406 6.85 25.90 0.88
C LEU A 406 6.24 24.60 1.46
N LEU A 407 6.45 24.35 2.75
CA LEU A 407 5.90 23.18 3.42
C LEU A 407 4.41 23.39 3.74
N PRO A 408 3.57 22.35 3.61
CA PRO A 408 2.17 22.45 4.01
C PRO A 408 2.00 22.79 5.49
N ALA A 409 0.86 23.39 5.81
CA ALA A 409 0.47 23.54 7.21
C ALA A 409 0.47 22.16 7.91
N GLY A 410 1.01 22.11 9.12
CA GLY A 410 1.15 20.86 9.87
C GLY A 410 2.49 20.13 9.68
N CYS A 411 3.26 20.41 8.62
CA CYS A 411 4.65 19.92 8.51
C CYS A 411 5.61 20.65 9.45
N CYS A 412 5.29 21.89 9.78
CA CYS A 412 6.11 22.77 10.61
C CYS A 412 5.23 23.42 11.66
N GLU A 413 5.38 22.99 12.89
CA GLU A 413 4.62 23.49 14.02
C GLU A 413 5.58 23.95 15.14
N PRO A 414 6.17 25.15 15.04
CA PRO A 414 7.09 25.66 16.05
C PRO A 414 6.49 25.73 17.46
N GLU A 415 5.16 25.83 17.54
CA GLU A 415 4.39 25.85 18.79
C GLU A 415 4.16 24.46 19.39
N ASN A 416 4.41 23.39 18.61
CA ASN A 416 4.25 22.02 19.08
C ASN A 416 5.54 21.52 19.75
N PRO A 417 5.50 21.22 21.08
CA PRO A 417 6.68 20.78 21.80
C PRO A 417 7.29 19.48 21.24
N GLU A 418 6.48 18.55 20.76
CA GLU A 418 6.95 17.28 20.19
C GLU A 418 7.76 17.54 18.91
N TRP A 419 7.25 18.39 18.03
CA TRP A 419 7.95 18.77 16.80
C TRP A 419 9.28 19.47 17.10
N MET A 420 9.30 20.36 18.09
CA MET A 420 10.50 21.09 18.50
C MET A 420 11.57 20.21 19.14
N GLN A 421 11.19 19.14 19.83
CA GLN A 421 12.09 18.32 20.63
C GLN A 421 12.49 17.01 19.93
N SER A 422 11.58 16.39 19.18
CA SER A 422 11.77 15.07 18.58
C SER A 422 12.28 15.15 17.14
N ALA A 423 13.52 14.73 16.90
CA ALA A 423 14.08 14.53 15.57
C ALA A 423 13.24 13.53 14.74
N TYR A 424 12.77 12.46 15.37
CA TYR A 424 11.92 11.46 14.75
C TYR A 424 10.60 12.07 14.25
N CYS A 425 9.92 12.87 15.08
CA CYS A 425 8.69 13.55 14.68
C CYS A 425 8.91 14.44 13.44
N ARG A 426 10.01 15.20 13.40
CA ARG A 426 10.36 16.07 12.27
C ARG A 426 10.61 15.29 10.97
N VAL A 427 11.43 14.24 11.07
CA VAL A 427 11.70 13.37 9.91
C VAL A 427 10.43 12.72 9.41
N GLN A 428 9.61 12.16 10.30
CA GLN A 428 8.32 11.56 9.88
C GLN A 428 7.42 12.56 9.15
N ARG A 429 7.27 13.79 9.65
CA ARG A 429 6.44 14.81 8.99
C ARG A 429 6.98 15.23 7.63
N LEU A 430 8.31 15.28 7.47
CA LEU A 430 8.92 15.55 6.17
C LEU A 430 8.75 14.36 5.22
N LEU A 431 8.82 13.13 5.72
CA LEU A 431 8.50 11.94 4.94
C LEU A 431 7.00 11.88 4.58
N ASP A 432 6.10 12.25 5.49
CA ASP A 432 4.67 12.40 5.20
C ASP A 432 4.43 13.36 4.04
N TYR A 433 5.12 14.51 4.05
CA TYR A 433 5.05 15.48 2.96
C TYR A 433 5.62 14.91 1.66
N PHE A 434 6.84 14.36 1.69
CA PHE A 434 7.47 13.78 0.51
C PHE A 434 6.61 12.67 -0.09
N THR A 435 6.10 11.76 0.73
CA THR A 435 5.28 10.64 0.26
C THR A 435 3.89 11.05 -0.22
N SER A 436 3.40 12.21 0.20
CA SER A 436 2.17 12.80 -0.34
C SER A 436 2.34 13.40 -1.74
N MET A 437 3.57 13.56 -2.24
CA MET A 437 3.79 14.05 -3.60
C MET A 437 3.44 12.96 -4.63
N THR A 438 3.03 13.41 -5.80
CA THR A 438 2.99 12.59 -7.01
C THR A 438 4.37 12.56 -7.67
N ASP A 439 4.59 11.65 -8.63
CA ASP A 439 5.85 11.53 -9.36
C ASP A 439 6.21 12.87 -10.05
N THR A 440 5.24 13.44 -10.77
CA THR A 440 5.42 14.73 -11.45
C THR A 440 5.66 15.89 -10.47
N ASN A 441 4.94 15.89 -9.33
CA ASN A 441 5.10 16.94 -8.31
C ASN A 441 6.50 16.87 -7.67
N ALA A 442 7.00 15.69 -7.35
CA ALA A 442 8.33 15.49 -6.79
C ALA A 442 9.42 16.01 -7.74
N VAL A 443 9.35 15.64 -9.04
CA VAL A 443 10.27 16.14 -10.08
C VAL A 443 10.18 17.66 -10.20
N SER A 444 8.98 18.23 -10.27
CA SER A 444 8.77 19.69 -10.40
C SER A 444 9.32 20.45 -9.19
N THR A 445 9.05 19.96 -7.99
CA THR A 445 9.52 20.57 -6.73
C THR A 445 11.05 20.55 -6.66
N PHE A 446 11.66 19.41 -6.99
CA PHE A 446 13.12 19.29 -7.06
C PHE A 446 13.74 20.30 -8.03
N LYS A 447 13.22 20.38 -9.28
CA LYS A 447 13.70 21.33 -10.29
C LYS A 447 13.59 22.79 -9.82
N LYS A 448 12.48 23.16 -9.17
CA LYS A 448 12.28 24.51 -8.61
C LYS A 448 13.27 24.84 -7.50
N ILE A 449 13.46 23.92 -6.54
CA ILE A 449 14.38 24.12 -5.40
C ILE A 449 15.84 24.19 -5.87
N LYS A 450 16.21 23.40 -6.88
CA LYS A 450 17.56 23.44 -7.48
C LYS A 450 17.78 24.56 -8.50
N GLY A 451 16.74 25.35 -8.82
CA GLY A 451 16.83 26.45 -9.81
C GLY A 451 16.97 25.97 -11.25
N ILE A 452 16.63 24.70 -11.54
CA ILE A 452 16.68 24.14 -12.91
C ILE A 452 15.51 24.66 -13.75
N SER A 453 14.34 24.86 -13.14
CA SER A 453 13.21 25.53 -13.77
C SER A 453 12.58 26.51 -12.78
N LEU A 454 12.22 27.71 -13.26
CA LEU A 454 11.60 28.74 -12.43
C LEU A 454 10.09 28.84 -12.72
N PRO A 455 9.25 29.29 -11.75
CA PRO A 455 7.83 29.55 -12.00
C PRO A 455 7.68 30.56 -13.16
N GLY A 456 6.85 30.23 -14.14
CA GLY A 456 6.59 31.09 -15.31
C GLY A 456 7.46 30.81 -16.55
N MET A 457 8.43 29.90 -16.49
CA MET A 457 9.05 29.35 -17.69
C MET A 457 8.14 28.24 -18.26
N LEU A 458 7.46 28.56 -19.36
CA LEU A 458 6.83 27.55 -20.23
C LEU A 458 7.97 26.95 -21.08
N PHE A 459 8.23 25.64 -20.91
CA PHE A 459 9.04 24.87 -21.83
C PHE A 459 8.12 24.04 -22.72
#